data_0090d43e60530ad2968e3ac58412f558
#
_entry.id   0090d43e60530ad2968e3ac58412f558
#
_cell.length_a   1.000
_cell.length_b   1.000
_cell.length_c   1.000
_cell.angle_alpha   90.00
_cell.angle_beta   90.00
_cell.angle_gamma   90.00
#
_symmetry.space_group_name_H-M   'P 1'
#
loop_
_entity.id
_entity.type
_entity.pdbx_description
1 polymer ?
#
loop_
_entity_poly.entity_id
_entity_poly.type
_entity_poly.pdbx_seq_one_letter_code
_entity_poly.pdbx_strand_id
1 'polypeptide(L)'
;MSSFLETMLARAKADRQTIVLPEGDDERTLAAAERILADDIADLVILGDAHAIAASPYKLSGARIIDPRTSELREGFAEALYELRKAKGMTPEQAMGLMDDVLYFGVMMVKTGGADGMVAGACHATGDVLRPCLQILKTAPGVKLVSSFFVMVVPDCDLGQEGTFLFSDCGLEVQPDAEKLAHIAVNSAKSWKTLMGTEPAVALLSHSTYGSAKNDDAAKVVEATAIAKELAPGLALDGELQLDAAIVESLSLIHISEPTSHSLLSY
;
A
#
# COMPACT_ATOMS: atom_id res chain seq x y z
N MET A 1 8.53 -4.08 -21.14
CA MET A 1 8.01 -3.70 -19.79
C MET A 1 6.50 -3.85 -19.88
N SER A 2 5.77 -4.16 -18.81
CA SER A 2 4.29 -4.22 -18.92
C SER A 2 3.71 -2.82 -19.10
N SER A 3 2.55 -2.71 -19.79
CA SER A 3 1.85 -1.43 -20.00
C SER A 3 1.56 -0.71 -18.66
N PHE A 4 1.28 -1.46 -17.60
CA PHE A 4 1.09 -0.94 -16.26
C PHE A 4 2.34 -0.22 -15.73
N LEU A 5 3.52 -0.86 -15.78
CA LEU A 5 4.76 -0.24 -15.27
C LEU A 5 5.16 1.00 -16.09
N GLU A 6 4.99 0.96 -17.40
CA GLU A 6 5.24 2.13 -18.27
C GLU A 6 4.33 3.30 -17.91
N THR A 7 3.05 3.02 -17.68
CA THR A 7 2.07 4.04 -17.24
C THR A 7 2.44 4.62 -15.88
N MET A 8 2.82 3.78 -14.90
CA MET A 8 3.23 4.26 -13.57
C MET A 8 4.49 5.13 -13.64
N LEU A 9 5.50 4.72 -14.41
CA LEU A 9 6.72 5.50 -14.61
C LEU A 9 6.44 6.84 -15.30
N ALA A 10 5.59 6.84 -16.33
CA ALA A 10 5.21 8.08 -17.01
C ALA A 10 4.48 9.05 -16.07
N ARG A 11 3.57 8.56 -15.23
CA ARG A 11 2.86 9.37 -14.22
C ARG A 11 3.83 9.92 -13.17
N ALA A 12 4.74 9.10 -12.65
CA ALA A 12 5.73 9.52 -11.66
C ALA A 12 6.65 10.63 -12.21
N LYS A 13 7.09 10.51 -13.47
CA LYS A 13 7.90 11.54 -14.13
C LYS A 13 7.14 12.83 -14.40
N ALA A 14 5.83 12.75 -14.69
CA ALA A 14 4.99 13.90 -14.98
C ALA A 14 4.65 14.71 -13.72
N ASP A 15 4.61 14.07 -12.55
CA ASP A 15 4.30 14.69 -11.26
C ASP A 15 5.29 14.17 -10.22
N ARG A 16 6.53 14.69 -10.29
CA ARG A 16 7.64 14.26 -9.43
C ARG A 16 7.37 14.58 -7.98
N GLN A 17 7.43 13.55 -7.15
CA GLN A 17 7.25 13.63 -5.71
C GLN A 17 8.60 13.48 -4.99
N THR A 18 8.70 14.06 -3.81
CA THR A 18 9.86 13.89 -2.92
C THR A 18 9.64 12.65 -2.05
N ILE A 19 10.48 11.64 -2.21
CA ILE A 19 10.37 10.37 -1.51
C ILE A 19 11.54 10.19 -0.53
N VAL A 20 11.21 9.85 0.71
CA VAL A 20 12.19 9.47 1.73
C VAL A 20 12.54 7.99 1.59
N LEU A 21 13.82 7.69 1.54
CA LEU A 21 14.40 6.36 1.65
C LEU A 21 15.16 6.29 2.99
N PRO A 22 14.56 5.72 4.05
CA PRO A 22 15.16 5.79 5.39
C PRO A 22 16.31 4.80 5.61
N GLU A 23 16.49 3.83 4.72
CA GLU A 23 17.44 2.73 4.84
C GLU A 23 18.69 2.97 3.97
N GLY A 24 19.35 4.11 4.18
CA GLY A 24 20.54 4.51 3.42
C GLY A 24 21.82 3.72 3.74
N ASP A 25 21.76 2.79 4.67
CA ASP A 25 22.78 1.80 4.98
C ASP A 25 22.62 0.48 4.21
N ASP A 26 21.50 0.29 3.51
CA ASP A 26 21.24 -0.89 2.68
C ASP A 26 21.65 -0.63 1.22
N GLU A 27 22.53 -1.50 0.69
CA GLU A 27 23.04 -1.38 -0.69
C GLU A 27 21.94 -1.46 -1.75
N ARG A 28 20.86 -2.21 -1.51
CA ARG A 28 19.72 -2.33 -2.43
C ARG A 28 18.97 -1.01 -2.53
N THR A 29 18.85 -0.30 -1.40
CA THR A 29 18.25 1.04 -1.35
C THR A 29 19.07 2.04 -2.13
N LEU A 30 20.41 2.05 -1.96
CA LEU A 30 21.31 2.94 -2.70
C LEU A 30 21.33 2.63 -4.19
N ALA A 31 21.35 1.34 -4.57
CA ALA A 31 21.26 0.93 -5.98
C ALA A 31 19.93 1.35 -6.63
N ALA A 32 18.82 1.24 -5.90
CA ALA A 32 17.53 1.73 -6.36
C ALA A 32 17.51 3.26 -6.50
N ALA A 33 18.08 3.98 -5.52
CA ALA A 33 18.18 5.43 -5.55
C ALA A 33 18.96 5.93 -6.78
N GLU A 34 20.10 5.30 -7.12
CA GLU A 34 20.86 5.66 -8.32
C GLU A 34 19.99 5.57 -9.59
N ARG A 35 19.20 4.49 -9.73
CA ARG A 35 18.32 4.30 -10.88
C ARG A 35 17.17 5.30 -10.91
N ILE A 36 16.54 5.56 -9.77
CA ILE A 36 15.45 6.54 -9.65
C ILE A 36 15.91 7.93 -10.08
N LEU A 37 17.11 8.34 -9.63
CA LEU A 37 17.71 9.62 -9.99
C LEU A 37 18.09 9.67 -11.48
N ALA A 38 18.73 8.62 -12.00
CA ALA A 38 19.11 8.54 -13.41
C ALA A 38 17.92 8.57 -14.38
N ASP A 39 16.80 8.02 -13.96
CA ASP A 39 15.56 7.93 -14.74
C ASP A 39 14.58 9.11 -14.47
N ASP A 40 14.93 10.07 -13.60
CA ASP A 40 14.09 11.22 -13.22
C ASP A 40 12.70 10.83 -12.71
N ILE A 41 12.62 9.77 -11.89
CA ILE A 41 11.33 9.23 -11.40
C ILE A 41 10.80 10.01 -10.19
N ALA A 42 11.68 10.40 -9.26
CA ALA A 42 11.34 11.11 -8.03
C ALA A 42 12.51 11.94 -7.53
N ASP A 43 12.23 12.94 -6.71
CA ASP A 43 13.23 13.61 -5.89
C ASP A 43 13.46 12.78 -4.62
N LEU A 44 14.72 12.58 -4.22
CA LEU A 44 15.03 11.66 -3.14
C LEU A 44 15.62 12.37 -1.91
N VAL A 45 15.17 11.93 -0.75
CA VAL A 45 15.82 12.15 0.53
C VAL A 45 16.26 10.81 1.08
N ILE A 46 17.57 10.62 1.26
CA ILE A 46 18.14 9.38 1.81
C ILE A 46 18.58 9.66 3.25
N LEU A 47 18.07 8.85 4.19
CA LEU A 47 18.43 8.98 5.60
C LEU A 47 19.53 7.99 5.97
N GLY A 48 20.49 8.43 6.79
CA GLY A 48 21.58 7.62 7.31
C GLY A 48 22.86 8.40 7.49
N ASP A 49 23.95 7.72 7.79
CA ASP A 49 25.27 8.34 7.92
C ASP A 49 25.72 8.95 6.59
N ALA A 50 25.77 10.26 6.53
CA ALA A 50 26.08 11.01 5.31
C ALA A 50 27.48 10.68 4.75
N HIS A 51 28.46 10.38 5.63
CA HIS A 51 29.82 10.02 5.22
C HIS A 51 29.84 8.62 4.59
N ALA A 52 29.14 7.66 5.20
CA ALA A 52 29.06 6.30 4.69
C ALA A 52 28.34 6.28 3.33
N ILE A 53 27.21 6.98 3.21
CA ILE A 53 26.44 7.08 1.96
C ILE A 53 27.26 7.75 0.86
N ALA A 54 27.98 8.84 1.16
CA ALA A 54 28.84 9.54 0.20
C ALA A 54 30.05 8.71 -0.24
N ALA A 55 30.52 7.78 0.59
CA ALA A 55 31.62 6.87 0.26
C ALA A 55 31.15 5.63 -0.53
N SER A 56 29.84 5.45 -0.71
CA SER A 56 29.28 4.31 -1.48
C SER A 56 29.63 4.41 -2.97
N PRO A 57 29.65 3.29 -3.71
CA PRO A 57 29.96 3.30 -5.14
C PRO A 57 28.83 3.88 -6.02
N TYR A 58 27.68 4.22 -5.45
CA TYR A 58 26.48 4.63 -6.18
C TYR A 58 26.49 6.12 -6.50
N LYS A 59 25.99 6.50 -7.68
CA LYS A 59 25.86 7.89 -8.11
C LYS A 59 24.57 8.52 -7.56
N LEU A 60 24.68 9.13 -6.40
CA LEU A 60 23.54 9.71 -5.67
C LEU A 60 23.47 11.24 -5.79
N SER A 61 24.16 11.83 -6.78
CA SER A 61 24.09 13.27 -7.03
C SER A 61 22.66 13.67 -7.42
N GLY A 62 22.09 14.62 -6.68
CA GLY A 62 20.68 15.01 -6.81
C GLY A 62 19.80 14.54 -5.63
N ALA A 63 20.22 13.53 -4.88
CA ALA A 63 19.55 13.19 -3.63
C ALA A 63 20.00 14.13 -2.49
N ARG A 64 19.07 14.45 -1.59
CA ARG A 64 19.36 15.10 -0.32
C ARG A 64 19.67 14.02 0.72
N ILE A 65 20.91 14.00 1.23
CA ILE A 65 21.33 13.05 2.27
C ILE A 65 21.20 13.75 3.62
N ILE A 66 20.53 13.09 4.57
CA ILE A 66 20.30 13.61 5.92
C ILE A 66 20.67 12.54 6.94
N ASP A 67 21.57 12.87 7.86
CA ASP A 67 21.77 12.09 9.07
C ASP A 67 20.79 12.59 10.15
N PRO A 68 19.83 11.78 10.59
CA PRO A 68 18.87 12.15 11.62
C PRO A 68 19.49 12.64 12.93
N ARG A 69 20.67 12.12 13.29
CA ARG A 69 21.34 12.42 14.56
C ARG A 69 21.96 13.81 14.60
N THR A 70 22.34 14.32 13.44
CA THR A 70 23.01 15.62 13.31
C THR A 70 22.17 16.67 12.59
N SER A 71 20.96 16.30 12.16
CA SER A 71 20.05 17.15 11.40
C SER A 71 19.51 18.30 12.25
N GLU A 72 19.47 19.50 11.68
CA GLU A 72 18.83 20.68 12.28
C GLU A 72 17.31 20.50 12.45
N LEU A 73 16.70 19.56 11.72
CA LEU A 73 15.26 19.25 11.83
C LEU A 73 14.92 18.44 13.09
N ARG A 74 15.92 17.84 13.74
CA ARG A 74 15.76 16.87 14.82
C ARG A 74 14.96 17.41 16.00
N GLU A 75 15.28 18.61 16.48
CA GLU A 75 14.61 19.24 17.62
C GLU A 75 13.15 19.57 17.28
N GLY A 76 12.90 20.19 16.13
CA GLY A 76 11.54 20.53 15.69
C GLY A 76 10.65 19.30 15.46
N PHE A 77 11.22 18.22 14.94
CA PHE A 77 10.50 16.96 14.78
C PHE A 77 10.19 16.27 16.11
N ALA A 78 11.14 16.32 17.05
CA ALA A 78 10.92 15.79 18.40
C ALA A 78 9.81 16.54 19.14
N GLU A 79 9.80 17.87 19.07
CA GLU A 79 8.74 18.70 19.64
C GLU A 79 7.37 18.37 18.99
N ALA A 80 7.31 18.31 17.66
CA ALA A 80 6.07 17.97 16.95
C ALA A 80 5.59 16.57 17.29
N LEU A 81 6.48 15.58 17.40
CA LEU A 81 6.14 14.22 17.80
C LEU A 81 5.62 14.17 19.24
N TYR A 82 6.26 14.87 20.15
CA TYR A 82 5.80 15.00 21.52
C TYR A 82 4.37 15.58 21.58
N GLU A 83 4.11 16.69 20.91
CA GLU A 83 2.77 17.30 20.84
C GLU A 83 1.69 16.33 20.32
N LEU A 84 2.02 15.55 19.31
CA LEU A 84 1.13 14.51 18.75
C LEU A 84 0.84 13.36 19.72
N ARG A 85 1.78 13.05 20.63
CA ARG A 85 1.76 11.83 21.43
C ARG A 85 1.70 12.04 22.95
N LYS A 86 1.83 13.26 23.45
CA LYS A 86 1.79 13.55 24.91
C LYS A 86 0.55 13.02 25.61
N ALA A 87 -0.61 13.08 24.96
CA ALA A 87 -1.85 12.51 25.50
C ALA A 87 -1.85 10.97 25.59
N LYS A 88 -0.87 10.31 24.98
CA LYS A 88 -0.62 8.85 25.06
C LYS A 88 0.58 8.51 25.96
N GLY A 89 1.07 9.48 26.74
CA GLY A 89 2.12 9.30 27.75
C GLY A 89 3.54 9.42 27.22
N MET A 90 3.78 9.90 25.99
CA MET A 90 5.13 10.18 25.49
C MET A 90 5.75 11.35 26.27
N THR A 91 7.04 11.23 26.61
CA THR A 91 7.81 12.33 27.20
C THR A 91 8.65 13.04 26.13
N PRO A 92 9.10 14.30 26.37
CA PRO A 92 9.99 15.00 25.46
C PRO A 92 11.29 14.22 25.17
N GLU A 93 11.87 13.57 26.19
CA GLU A 93 13.11 12.80 26.06
C GLU A 93 12.89 11.56 25.17
N GLN A 94 11.74 10.90 25.30
CA GLN A 94 11.37 9.78 24.43
C GLN A 94 11.17 10.24 22.98
N ALA A 95 10.50 11.36 22.77
CA ALA A 95 10.32 11.93 21.44
C ALA A 95 11.66 12.30 20.79
N MET A 96 12.58 12.91 21.56
CA MET A 96 13.91 13.24 21.11
C MET A 96 14.73 11.99 20.74
N GLY A 97 14.67 10.94 21.56
CA GLY A 97 15.37 9.67 21.28
C GLY A 97 14.85 8.96 20.03
N LEU A 98 13.54 9.06 19.73
CA LEU A 98 12.95 8.49 18.53
C LEU A 98 13.39 9.20 17.25
N MET A 99 13.91 10.42 17.32
CA MET A 99 14.45 11.11 16.14
C MET A 99 15.81 10.57 15.68
N ASP A 100 16.45 9.71 16.46
CA ASP A 100 17.63 8.97 16.03
C ASP A 100 17.28 7.75 15.16
N ASP A 101 16.01 7.32 15.19
CA ASP A 101 15.46 6.25 14.37
C ASP A 101 15.05 6.77 12.99
N VAL A 102 15.65 6.21 11.94
CA VAL A 102 15.45 6.64 10.55
C VAL A 102 13.98 6.52 10.10
N LEU A 103 13.23 5.54 10.62
CA LEU A 103 11.81 5.35 10.27
C LEU A 103 10.96 6.44 10.92
N TYR A 104 11.14 6.73 12.20
CA TYR A 104 10.43 7.82 12.87
C TYR A 104 10.76 9.17 12.26
N PHE A 105 12.04 9.43 11.97
CA PHE A 105 12.49 10.67 11.34
C PHE A 105 11.87 10.83 9.94
N GLY A 106 11.91 9.77 9.11
CA GLY A 106 11.33 9.78 7.77
C GLY A 106 9.83 10.01 7.78
N VAL A 107 9.09 9.36 8.69
CA VAL A 107 7.64 9.58 8.85
C VAL A 107 7.33 11.00 9.34
N MET A 108 8.18 11.59 10.20
CA MET A 108 8.04 13.00 10.60
C MET A 108 8.29 13.95 9.44
N MET A 109 9.23 13.65 8.52
CA MET A 109 9.42 14.43 7.30
C MET A 109 8.14 14.47 6.46
N VAL A 110 7.49 13.31 6.25
CA VAL A 110 6.22 13.23 5.53
C VAL A 110 5.12 14.00 6.29
N LYS A 111 5.04 13.83 7.61
CA LYS A 111 4.02 14.49 8.45
C LYS A 111 4.09 16.01 8.40
N THR A 112 5.29 16.57 8.30
CA THR A 112 5.53 18.02 8.29
C THR A 112 5.59 18.63 6.89
N GLY A 113 5.40 17.84 5.84
CA GLY A 113 5.43 18.28 4.45
C GLY A 113 6.85 18.50 3.90
N GLY A 114 7.86 17.93 4.56
CA GLY A 114 9.26 17.92 4.07
C GLY A 114 9.51 16.86 3.00
N ALA A 115 8.55 15.95 2.81
CA ALA A 115 8.49 14.95 1.75
C ALA A 115 7.04 14.53 1.52
N ASP A 116 6.75 13.97 0.34
CA ASP A 116 5.41 13.55 -0.07
C ASP A 116 5.12 12.09 0.32
N GLY A 117 6.17 11.27 0.45
CA GLY A 117 6.06 9.87 0.82
C GLY A 117 7.35 9.28 1.35
N MET A 118 7.25 8.05 1.85
CA MET A 118 8.39 7.25 2.31
C MET A 118 8.26 5.83 1.78
N VAL A 119 9.37 5.26 1.29
CA VAL A 119 9.48 3.84 0.91
C VAL A 119 10.53 3.19 1.80
N ALA A 120 10.12 2.16 2.54
CA ALA A 120 10.94 1.45 3.51
C ALA A 120 10.64 -0.05 3.52
N GLY A 121 11.44 -0.83 4.25
CA GLY A 121 11.27 -2.28 4.43
C GLY A 121 12.34 -3.11 3.72
N ALA A 122 13.43 -2.50 3.28
CA ALA A 122 14.58 -3.23 2.75
C ALA A 122 15.28 -4.04 3.84
N CYS A 123 15.46 -3.46 5.04
CA CYS A 123 16.14 -4.10 6.16
C CYS A 123 15.37 -4.04 7.50
N HIS A 124 14.18 -3.42 7.54
CA HIS A 124 13.33 -3.37 8.71
C HIS A 124 12.12 -4.30 8.58
N ALA A 125 11.67 -4.85 9.70
CA ALA A 125 10.46 -5.66 9.73
C ALA A 125 9.21 -4.79 9.49
N THR A 126 8.16 -5.39 8.90
CA THR A 126 6.89 -4.70 8.58
C THR A 126 6.31 -3.95 9.80
N GLY A 127 6.35 -4.57 10.99
CA GLY A 127 5.86 -3.95 12.22
C GLY A 127 6.63 -2.70 12.63
N ASP A 128 7.93 -2.65 12.37
CA ASP A 128 8.77 -1.49 12.70
C ASP A 128 8.50 -0.32 11.76
N VAL A 129 8.26 -0.57 10.48
CA VAL A 129 7.86 0.45 9.50
C VAL A 129 6.44 0.97 9.80
N LEU A 130 5.50 0.09 10.08
CA LEU A 130 4.11 0.48 10.30
C LEU A 130 3.87 1.22 11.60
N ARG A 131 4.64 0.92 12.65
CA ARG A 131 4.47 1.55 13.97
C ARG A 131 4.54 3.07 13.92
N PRO A 132 5.61 3.71 13.42
CA PRO A 132 5.64 5.17 13.27
C PRO A 132 4.56 5.69 12.32
N CYS A 133 4.26 5.00 11.21
CA CYS A 133 3.21 5.41 10.29
C CYS A 133 1.85 5.51 11.01
N LEU A 134 1.45 4.47 11.75
CA LEU A 134 0.19 4.45 12.49
C LEU A 134 0.16 5.43 13.67
N GLN A 135 1.30 5.65 14.32
CA GLN A 135 1.40 6.57 15.45
C GLN A 135 1.32 8.05 15.04
N ILE A 136 1.86 8.40 13.88
CA ILE A 136 2.09 9.78 13.44
C ILE A 136 1.11 10.17 12.31
N LEU A 137 1.06 9.41 11.22
CA LEU A 137 0.20 9.70 10.06
C LEU A 137 -1.23 9.23 10.28
N LYS A 138 -1.40 8.07 10.95
CA LYS A 138 -2.68 7.36 11.12
C LYS A 138 -3.19 6.81 9.79
N THR A 139 -4.44 6.30 9.81
CA THR A 139 -5.17 5.91 8.61
C THR A 139 -5.81 7.12 7.94
N ALA A 140 -6.06 7.03 6.64
CA ALA A 140 -6.83 8.05 5.92
C ALA A 140 -8.25 8.20 6.52
N PRO A 141 -8.89 9.36 6.39
CA PRO A 141 -10.25 9.55 6.87
C PRO A 141 -11.21 8.48 6.31
N GLY A 142 -12.00 7.86 7.20
CA GLY A 142 -12.95 6.81 6.84
C GLY A 142 -12.33 5.42 6.61
N VAL A 143 -11.01 5.25 6.75
CA VAL A 143 -10.32 3.96 6.67
C VAL A 143 -10.14 3.40 8.08
N LYS A 144 -10.84 2.30 8.40
CA LYS A 144 -10.81 1.68 9.72
C LYS A 144 -9.58 0.82 9.99
N LEU A 145 -9.01 0.21 8.93
CA LEU A 145 -7.85 -0.66 9.05
C LEU A 145 -6.88 -0.45 7.88
N VAL A 146 -5.61 -0.74 8.14
CA VAL A 146 -4.57 -0.80 7.11
C VAL A 146 -4.58 -2.20 6.52
N SER A 147 -4.51 -2.30 5.20
CA SER A 147 -4.38 -3.55 4.46
C SER A 147 -3.28 -3.43 3.43
N SER A 148 -2.75 -4.56 3.00
CA SER A 148 -1.73 -4.64 1.97
C SER A 148 -2.29 -5.24 0.67
N PHE A 149 -1.61 -4.97 -0.45
CA PHE A 149 -1.98 -5.59 -1.72
C PHE A 149 -0.76 -5.80 -2.60
N PHE A 150 -0.86 -6.77 -3.50
CA PHE A 150 0.03 -6.91 -4.66
C PHE A 150 -0.68 -6.43 -5.93
N VAL A 151 0.04 -5.71 -6.77
CA VAL A 151 -0.32 -5.56 -8.17
C VAL A 151 0.36 -6.70 -8.93
N MET A 152 -0.43 -7.66 -9.37
CA MET A 152 0.02 -8.81 -10.16
C MET A 152 -0.07 -8.46 -11.63
N VAL A 153 1.02 -8.60 -12.35
CA VAL A 153 1.06 -8.39 -13.80
C VAL A 153 1.48 -9.69 -14.45
N VAL A 154 0.54 -10.33 -15.14
CA VAL A 154 0.73 -11.60 -15.83
C VAL A 154 0.99 -11.32 -17.32
N PRO A 155 2.19 -11.65 -17.84
CA PRO A 155 2.48 -11.46 -19.26
C PRO A 155 1.57 -12.29 -20.15
N ASP A 156 1.26 -11.76 -21.33
CA ASP A 156 0.48 -12.45 -22.37
C ASP A 156 -0.86 -13.02 -21.87
N CYS A 157 -1.51 -12.28 -20.98
CA CYS A 157 -2.79 -12.65 -20.37
C CYS A 157 -3.83 -11.58 -20.67
N ASP A 158 -4.97 -11.97 -21.18
CA ASP A 158 -6.13 -11.12 -21.52
C ASP A 158 -7.17 -11.06 -20.40
N LEU A 159 -7.00 -11.85 -19.32
CA LEU A 159 -7.87 -11.82 -18.15
C LEU A 159 -7.60 -10.57 -17.28
N GLY A 160 -8.62 -10.13 -16.54
CA GLY A 160 -8.54 -8.92 -15.74
C GLY A 160 -8.37 -7.68 -16.63
N GLN A 161 -7.53 -6.75 -16.21
CA GLN A 161 -7.17 -5.61 -17.06
C GLN A 161 -5.83 -5.89 -17.76
N GLU A 162 -5.89 -6.54 -18.93
CA GLU A 162 -4.70 -6.93 -19.72
C GLU A 162 -3.66 -7.66 -18.85
N GLY A 163 -4.09 -8.68 -18.11
CA GLY A 163 -3.24 -9.44 -17.20
C GLY A 163 -2.91 -8.75 -15.89
N THR A 164 -3.46 -7.56 -15.61
CA THR A 164 -3.21 -6.85 -14.37
C THR A 164 -4.34 -7.11 -13.36
N PHE A 165 -3.95 -7.46 -12.13
CA PHE A 165 -4.84 -7.73 -11.01
C PHE A 165 -4.32 -7.05 -9.74
N LEU A 166 -5.22 -6.78 -8.79
CA LEU A 166 -4.86 -6.38 -7.43
C LEU A 166 -5.32 -7.46 -6.46
N PHE A 167 -4.38 -8.08 -5.76
CA PHE A 167 -4.64 -9.12 -4.76
C PHE A 167 -4.43 -8.59 -3.35
N SER A 168 -5.43 -8.72 -2.49
CA SER A 168 -5.43 -8.19 -1.12
C SER A 168 -6.23 -9.11 -0.17
N ASP A 169 -5.89 -9.24 1.10
CA ASP A 169 -4.66 -8.77 1.75
C ASP A 169 -3.52 -9.75 1.47
N CYS A 170 -2.31 -9.25 1.30
CA CYS A 170 -1.18 -10.09 0.89
C CYS A 170 -0.12 -10.30 1.98
N GLY A 171 -0.32 -9.78 3.19
CA GLY A 171 0.69 -9.99 4.22
C GLY A 171 0.59 -9.16 5.49
N LEU A 172 -0.49 -8.42 5.69
CA LEU A 172 -0.69 -7.59 6.87
C LEU A 172 -1.76 -8.15 7.81
N GLU A 173 -2.96 -8.42 7.30
CA GLU A 173 -4.05 -9.05 8.05
C GLU A 173 -4.01 -10.56 7.85
N VAL A 174 -3.47 -11.26 8.83
CA VAL A 174 -3.24 -12.73 8.73
C VAL A 174 -4.54 -13.51 8.73
N GLN A 175 -5.53 -13.10 9.54
CA GLN A 175 -6.80 -13.79 9.70
C GLN A 175 -7.93 -12.76 9.89
N PRO A 176 -8.35 -12.06 8.82
CA PRO A 176 -9.43 -11.10 8.91
C PRO A 176 -10.75 -11.77 9.25
N ASP A 177 -11.54 -11.16 10.13
CA ASP A 177 -12.96 -11.45 10.27
C ASP A 177 -13.77 -10.88 9.10
N ALA A 178 -15.08 -11.09 9.08
CA ALA A 178 -15.94 -10.64 7.99
C ALA A 178 -15.94 -9.12 7.82
N GLU A 179 -15.95 -8.34 8.92
CA GLU A 179 -15.93 -6.88 8.87
C GLU A 179 -14.60 -6.37 8.28
N LYS A 180 -13.49 -6.91 8.74
CA LYS A 180 -12.16 -6.55 8.20
C LYS A 180 -12.03 -6.90 6.73
N LEU A 181 -12.48 -8.10 6.32
CA LEU A 181 -12.42 -8.54 4.93
C LEU A 181 -13.26 -7.63 4.02
N ALA A 182 -14.43 -7.19 4.47
CA ALA A 182 -15.25 -6.22 3.75
C ALA A 182 -14.53 -4.88 3.58
N HIS A 183 -13.88 -4.37 4.64
CA HIS A 183 -13.08 -3.14 4.55
C HIS A 183 -11.86 -3.30 3.64
N ILE A 184 -11.18 -4.45 3.65
CA ILE A 184 -10.09 -4.78 2.73
C ILE A 184 -10.60 -4.68 1.28
N ALA A 185 -11.73 -5.29 0.95
CA ALA A 185 -12.32 -5.24 -0.38
C ALA A 185 -12.61 -3.81 -0.85
N VAL A 186 -13.27 -3.00 -0.02
CA VAL A 186 -13.60 -1.60 -0.35
C VAL A 186 -12.35 -0.73 -0.48
N ASN A 187 -11.35 -0.91 0.40
CA ASN A 187 -10.10 -0.16 0.32
C ASN A 187 -9.28 -0.55 -0.93
N SER A 188 -9.26 -1.83 -1.28
CA SER A 188 -8.60 -2.34 -2.50
C SER A 188 -9.22 -1.77 -3.76
N ALA A 189 -10.55 -1.66 -3.81
CA ALA A 189 -11.26 -1.01 -4.90
C ALA A 189 -10.84 0.46 -5.08
N LYS A 190 -10.70 1.21 -4.00
CA LYS A 190 -10.21 2.60 -4.04
C LYS A 190 -8.75 2.67 -4.54
N SER A 191 -7.90 1.76 -4.07
CA SER A 191 -6.51 1.67 -4.51
C SER A 191 -6.42 1.35 -6.00
N TRP A 192 -7.23 0.40 -6.50
CA TRP A 192 -7.34 0.10 -7.91
C TRP A 192 -7.69 1.33 -8.74
N LYS A 193 -8.76 2.04 -8.35
CA LYS A 193 -9.20 3.25 -9.07
C LYS A 193 -8.11 4.32 -9.12
N THR A 194 -7.35 4.49 -8.05
CA THR A 194 -6.24 5.44 -7.99
C THR A 194 -5.08 5.02 -8.91
N LEU A 195 -4.72 3.73 -8.89
CA LEU A 195 -3.60 3.21 -9.66
C LEU A 195 -3.94 3.07 -11.14
N MET A 196 -5.07 2.43 -11.45
CA MET A 196 -5.43 2.06 -12.82
C MET A 196 -6.26 3.12 -13.53
N GLY A 197 -6.94 4.01 -12.80
CA GLY A 197 -7.83 5.02 -13.37
C GLY A 197 -9.14 4.46 -13.95
N THR A 198 -9.42 3.16 -13.72
CA THR A 198 -10.62 2.46 -14.21
C THR A 198 -11.52 2.07 -13.03
N GLU A 199 -12.80 1.79 -13.32
CA GLU A 199 -13.71 1.27 -12.30
C GLU A 199 -13.33 -0.17 -11.94
N PRO A 200 -13.21 -0.49 -10.64
CA PRO A 200 -12.85 -1.83 -10.19
C PRO A 200 -14.04 -2.79 -10.24
N ALA A 201 -13.76 -4.06 -10.55
CA ALA A 201 -14.61 -5.20 -10.23
C ALA A 201 -13.93 -6.01 -9.12
N VAL A 202 -14.64 -6.30 -8.04
CA VAL A 202 -14.08 -6.93 -6.84
C VAL A 202 -14.72 -8.28 -6.59
N ALA A 203 -13.89 -9.32 -6.45
CA ALA A 203 -14.31 -10.64 -6.03
C ALA A 203 -13.78 -10.96 -4.62
N LEU A 204 -14.67 -11.34 -3.70
CA LEU A 204 -14.27 -11.93 -2.44
C LEU A 204 -14.11 -13.44 -2.64
N LEU A 205 -12.85 -13.90 -2.55
CA LEU A 205 -12.50 -15.26 -2.91
C LEU A 205 -12.68 -16.25 -1.75
N SER A 206 -13.13 -17.45 -2.11
CA SER A 206 -13.26 -18.60 -1.23
C SER A 206 -12.96 -19.88 -2.02
N HIS A 207 -12.86 -21.01 -1.34
CA HIS A 207 -12.92 -22.33 -1.96
C HIS A 207 -14.36 -22.74 -2.35
N SER A 208 -15.36 -21.91 -2.03
CA SER A 208 -16.77 -22.07 -2.33
C SER A 208 -17.22 -21.03 -3.36
N THR A 209 -18.15 -21.42 -4.22
CA THR A 209 -18.91 -20.53 -5.10
C THR A 209 -20.38 -20.71 -4.80
N TYR A 210 -21.07 -19.66 -4.35
CA TYR A 210 -22.50 -19.62 -4.06
C TYR A 210 -23.02 -20.82 -3.25
N GLY A 211 -22.38 -21.12 -2.11
CA GLY A 211 -22.83 -22.16 -1.18
C GLY A 211 -22.46 -23.58 -1.60
N SER A 212 -21.53 -23.76 -2.56
CA SER A 212 -21.03 -25.09 -2.95
C SER A 212 -20.30 -25.81 -1.81
N ALA A 213 -19.75 -25.07 -0.83
CA ALA A 213 -19.23 -25.61 0.41
C ALA A 213 -19.85 -24.89 1.62
N LYS A 214 -20.03 -25.64 2.72
CA LYS A 214 -20.63 -25.12 3.96
C LYS A 214 -19.66 -25.30 5.12
N ASN A 215 -18.92 -24.25 5.46
CA ASN A 215 -18.04 -24.18 6.62
C ASN A 215 -17.88 -22.72 7.04
N ASP A 216 -17.19 -22.50 8.18
CA ASP A 216 -17.03 -21.17 8.78
C ASP A 216 -16.23 -20.23 7.88
N ASP A 217 -15.26 -20.72 7.11
CA ASP A 217 -14.46 -19.89 6.19
C ASP A 217 -15.30 -19.37 5.02
N ALA A 218 -16.14 -20.22 4.41
CA ALA A 218 -17.07 -19.79 3.36
C ALA A 218 -18.13 -18.83 3.93
N ALA A 219 -18.71 -19.15 5.09
CA ALA A 219 -19.69 -18.29 5.76
C ALA A 219 -19.13 -16.89 6.06
N LYS A 220 -17.88 -16.81 6.51
CA LYS A 220 -17.18 -15.54 6.72
C LYS A 220 -17.12 -14.69 5.45
N VAL A 221 -16.83 -15.30 4.29
CA VAL A 221 -16.73 -14.57 3.02
C VAL A 221 -18.11 -14.12 2.52
N VAL A 222 -19.15 -14.95 2.71
CA VAL A 222 -20.55 -14.55 2.45
C VAL A 222 -20.93 -13.33 3.27
N GLU A 223 -20.69 -13.36 4.58
CA GLU A 223 -20.95 -12.23 5.48
C GLU A 223 -20.16 -10.99 5.07
N ALA A 224 -18.85 -11.13 4.78
CA ALA A 224 -18.01 -10.04 4.31
C ALA A 224 -18.54 -9.41 3.02
N THR A 225 -19.04 -10.21 2.09
CA THR A 225 -19.64 -9.74 0.84
C THR A 225 -20.89 -8.90 1.10
N ALA A 226 -21.75 -9.33 2.00
CA ALA A 226 -22.94 -8.58 2.38
C ALA A 226 -22.55 -7.22 2.99
N ILE A 227 -21.63 -7.21 3.95
CA ILE A 227 -21.11 -5.98 4.59
C ILE A 227 -20.47 -5.05 3.55
N ALA A 228 -19.66 -5.58 2.63
CA ALA A 228 -18.99 -4.78 1.60
C ALA A 228 -19.99 -4.12 0.64
N LYS A 229 -21.07 -4.82 0.26
CA LYS A 229 -22.19 -4.28 -0.54
C LYS A 229 -22.91 -3.13 0.18
N GLU A 230 -23.06 -3.21 1.50
CA GLU A 230 -23.62 -2.12 2.32
C GLU A 230 -22.67 -0.92 2.43
N LEU A 231 -21.35 -1.18 2.60
CA LEU A 231 -20.33 -0.12 2.70
C LEU A 231 -20.11 0.63 1.39
N ALA A 232 -20.31 -0.03 0.24
CA ALA A 232 -20.08 0.53 -1.08
C ALA A 232 -21.15 0.07 -2.08
N PRO A 233 -22.40 0.57 -2.00
CA PRO A 233 -23.52 0.09 -2.82
C PRO A 233 -23.36 0.25 -4.33
N GLY A 234 -22.45 1.15 -4.76
CA GLY A 234 -22.19 1.38 -6.18
C GLY A 234 -20.98 0.61 -6.74
N LEU A 235 -20.32 -0.20 -5.90
CA LEU A 235 -19.16 -0.98 -6.30
C LEU A 235 -19.60 -2.29 -6.96
N ALA A 236 -19.06 -2.59 -8.14
CA ALA A 236 -19.19 -3.92 -8.74
C ALA A 236 -18.42 -4.93 -7.86
N LEU A 237 -19.15 -5.64 -7.00
CA LEU A 237 -18.58 -6.53 -6.00
C LEU A 237 -19.44 -7.76 -5.84
N ASP A 238 -18.79 -8.95 -5.82
CA ASP A 238 -19.47 -10.19 -5.56
C ASP A 238 -18.61 -11.21 -4.80
N GLY A 239 -19.22 -12.25 -4.27
CA GLY A 239 -18.63 -13.34 -3.48
C GLY A 239 -19.71 -14.07 -2.67
N GLU A 240 -19.44 -15.24 -2.15
CA GLU A 240 -18.11 -15.91 -2.23
C GLU A 240 -17.95 -16.58 -3.61
N LEU A 241 -16.76 -16.46 -4.17
CA LEU A 241 -16.41 -17.02 -5.48
C LEU A 241 -15.09 -17.78 -5.42
N GLN A 242 -14.96 -18.87 -6.17
CA GLN A 242 -13.66 -19.42 -6.50
C GLN A 242 -12.94 -18.53 -7.51
N LEU A 243 -11.62 -18.60 -7.58
CA LEU A 243 -10.84 -17.72 -8.44
C LEU A 243 -11.19 -17.87 -9.93
N ASP A 244 -11.37 -19.10 -10.41
CA ASP A 244 -11.79 -19.38 -11.79
C ASP A 244 -13.15 -18.78 -12.12
N ALA A 245 -14.12 -18.91 -11.21
CA ALA A 245 -15.44 -18.29 -11.36
C ALA A 245 -15.38 -16.74 -11.32
N ALA A 246 -14.34 -16.18 -10.71
CA ALA A 246 -14.16 -14.73 -10.62
C ALA A 246 -13.52 -14.12 -11.88
N ILE A 247 -12.62 -14.84 -12.56
CA ILE A 247 -11.78 -14.25 -13.62
C ILE A 247 -12.06 -14.79 -15.03
N VAL A 248 -12.71 -15.97 -15.16
CA VAL A 248 -13.04 -16.54 -16.47
C VAL A 248 -14.41 -16.06 -16.88
N GLU A 249 -14.52 -15.34 -18.00
CA GLU A 249 -15.75 -14.69 -18.45
C GLU A 249 -16.95 -15.64 -18.55
N SER A 250 -16.76 -16.84 -19.10
CA SER A 250 -17.82 -17.85 -19.21
C SER A 250 -18.29 -18.43 -17.87
N LEU A 251 -17.52 -18.25 -16.80
CA LEU A 251 -17.81 -18.66 -15.43
C LEU A 251 -18.04 -17.45 -14.51
N SER A 252 -17.68 -16.24 -14.99
CA SER A 252 -17.63 -15.03 -14.17
C SER A 252 -19.00 -14.37 -14.09
N LEU A 253 -19.37 -14.01 -12.88
CA LEU A 253 -20.57 -13.25 -12.56
C LEU A 253 -20.26 -11.75 -12.33
N ILE A 254 -18.98 -11.40 -12.25
CA ILE A 254 -18.53 -10.02 -11.99
C ILE A 254 -18.51 -9.19 -13.28
N HIS A 255 -18.38 -9.83 -14.44
CA HIS A 255 -18.40 -9.17 -15.75
C HIS A 255 -19.81 -8.91 -16.31
N ILE A 256 -20.84 -9.23 -15.53
CA ILE A 256 -22.22 -9.02 -15.94
C ILE A 256 -22.58 -7.56 -15.72
N SER A 257 -22.50 -6.77 -16.78
CA SER A 257 -22.84 -5.34 -16.78
C SER A 257 -24.35 -5.06 -16.82
N GLU A 258 -25.20 -6.08 -16.89
CA GLU A 258 -26.65 -5.92 -16.98
C GLU A 258 -27.40 -6.81 -16.00
N PRO A 259 -28.45 -6.33 -15.30
CA PRO A 259 -29.23 -7.09 -14.32
C PRO A 259 -30.06 -8.25 -14.89
N THR A 260 -30.00 -8.51 -16.20
CA THR A 260 -30.88 -9.44 -16.89
C THR A 260 -30.31 -10.84 -17.12
N SER A 261 -29.08 -11.13 -16.74
CA SER A 261 -28.45 -12.43 -17.01
C SER A 261 -28.50 -13.43 -15.86
N HIS A 262 -29.44 -13.27 -14.91
CA HIS A 262 -29.74 -14.30 -13.90
C HIS A 262 -30.25 -15.65 -14.45
N SER A 263 -30.38 -15.76 -15.77
CA SER A 263 -30.92 -17.00 -16.39
C SER A 263 -29.89 -18.07 -16.75
N LEU A 264 -28.57 -17.85 -16.49
CA LEU A 264 -27.52 -18.80 -16.86
C LEU A 264 -27.00 -19.66 -15.68
N LEU A 265 -27.63 -19.58 -14.51
CA LEU A 265 -27.26 -20.37 -13.34
C LEU A 265 -28.33 -21.45 -13.02
N SER A 266 -28.67 -22.25 -13.98
CA SER A 266 -29.37 -23.51 -13.73
C SER A 266 -28.49 -24.67 -14.19
N TYR A 267 -27.55 -25.07 -13.33
CA TYR A 267 -27.02 -26.44 -13.28
C TYR A 267 -26.51 -26.73 -11.87
#